data_04ea395740b31cf0eac6a6b3e8b0503d
#
_entry.id   04ea395740b31cf0eac6a6b3e8b0503d
#
_cell.length_a   1.000
_cell.length_b   1.000
_cell.length_c   1.000
_cell.angle_alpha   90.00
_cell.angle_beta   90.00
_cell.angle_gamma   90.00
#
_symmetry.space_group_name_H-M   'P 1'
#
loop_
_entity.id
_entity.type
_entity.pdbx_description
1 polymer ?
#
loop_
_entity_poly.entity_id
_entity_poly.type
_entity_poly.pdbx_seq_one_letter_code
_entity_poly.pdbx_strand_id
1 'polypeptide(L)'
;YNIETNKKKIEVINKIKKFCKNNKSHTKNNLILRLIKETKIKPSFKSGNTYKVAKWKMIKKTLKSKLFTIGGHSLEHDIFTMVSKNKVKKNISETIKILSKKTSQKVKYFSYPEGQKKHYNNYVIKILKKNKIICCPSAINGKNCHLDNLFHLKRTMVGFNNIKLPELS
;
A
#
# COMPACT_ATOMS: atom_id res chain seq x y z
N TYR A 1 16.32 23.39 2.60
CA TYR A 1 15.15 23.83 1.82
C TYR A 1 14.52 25.05 2.49
N ASN A 2 14.22 26.11 1.70
CA ASN A 2 13.40 27.22 2.18
C ASN A 2 11.93 26.76 2.25
N ILE A 3 11.30 26.88 3.42
CA ILE A 3 9.93 26.43 3.71
C ILE A 3 9.04 27.56 4.29
N GLU A 4 9.34 28.80 3.99
CA GLU A 4 8.63 29.97 4.54
C GLU A 4 7.17 30.06 4.09
N THR A 5 6.85 29.59 2.89
CA THR A 5 5.48 29.65 2.37
C THR A 5 4.86 28.24 2.28
N ASN A 6 3.53 28.15 2.35
CA ASN A 6 2.82 26.88 2.17
C ASN A 6 3.12 26.23 0.81
N LYS A 7 3.27 27.01 -0.26
CA LYS A 7 3.65 26.53 -1.57
C LYS A 7 5.01 25.82 -1.53
N LYS A 8 6.04 26.47 -0.94
CA LYS A 8 7.38 25.90 -0.77
C LYS A 8 7.37 24.64 0.10
N LYS A 9 6.57 24.61 1.18
CA LYS A 9 6.37 23.40 2.01
C LYS A 9 5.84 22.23 1.18
N ILE A 10 4.81 22.45 0.36
CA ILE A 10 4.23 21.43 -0.50
C ILE A 10 5.26 20.92 -1.53
N GLU A 11 6.02 21.81 -2.14
CA GLU A 11 7.09 21.44 -3.09
C GLU A 11 8.15 20.55 -2.44
N VAL A 12 8.61 20.89 -1.24
CA VAL A 12 9.58 20.11 -0.47
C VAL A 12 9.01 18.73 -0.12
N ILE A 13 7.77 18.67 0.39
CA ILE A 13 7.09 17.40 0.69
C ILE A 13 7.01 16.52 -0.55
N ASN A 14 6.67 17.08 -1.70
CA ASN A 14 6.58 16.34 -2.95
C ASN A 14 7.95 15.82 -3.42
N LYS A 15 9.02 16.61 -3.25
CA LYS A 15 10.40 16.16 -3.51
C LYS A 15 10.79 14.99 -2.61
N ILE A 16 10.50 15.09 -1.30
CA ILE A 16 10.75 14.02 -0.33
C ILE A 16 9.95 12.75 -0.69
N LYS A 17 8.65 12.89 -0.98
CA LYS A 17 7.80 11.77 -1.42
C LYS A 17 8.36 11.10 -2.68
N LYS A 18 8.74 11.88 -3.69
CA LYS A 18 9.35 11.37 -4.94
C LYS A 18 10.65 10.62 -4.66
N PHE A 19 11.51 11.17 -3.82
CA PHE A 19 12.74 10.52 -3.38
C PHE A 19 12.45 9.19 -2.69
N CYS A 20 11.56 9.16 -1.73
CA CYS A 20 11.19 7.95 -0.98
C CYS A 20 10.61 6.85 -1.88
N LYS A 21 9.83 7.21 -2.91
CA LYS A 21 9.25 6.25 -3.86
C LYS A 21 10.26 5.66 -4.85
N ASN A 22 11.34 6.36 -5.11
CA ASN A 22 12.36 5.95 -6.09
C ASN A 22 13.60 5.31 -5.46
N ASN A 23 13.64 5.16 -4.14
CA ASN A 23 14.79 4.63 -3.42
C ASN A 23 14.43 3.41 -2.56
N LYS A 24 15.43 2.60 -2.24
CA LYS A 24 15.29 1.43 -1.38
C LYS A 24 14.84 1.82 0.03
N SER A 25 14.15 0.91 0.72
CA SER A 25 13.59 1.16 2.05
C SER A 25 14.61 1.66 3.08
N HIS A 26 15.84 1.13 3.08
CA HIS A 26 16.87 1.61 4.00
C HIS A 26 17.26 3.07 3.75
N THR A 27 17.35 3.50 2.47
CA THR A 27 17.63 4.90 2.10
C THR A 27 16.52 5.83 2.56
N LYS A 28 15.25 5.40 2.39
CA LYS A 28 14.08 6.11 2.91
C LYS A 28 14.14 6.26 4.42
N ASN A 29 14.44 5.19 5.15
CA ASN A 29 14.50 5.21 6.61
C ASN A 29 15.63 6.11 7.11
N ASN A 30 16.80 6.07 6.47
CA ASN A 30 17.92 6.97 6.81
C ASN A 30 17.56 8.44 6.60
N LEU A 31 16.83 8.76 5.51
CA LEU A 31 16.35 10.12 5.28
C LEU A 31 15.39 10.56 6.40
N ILE A 32 14.45 9.71 6.81
CA ILE A 32 13.50 10.02 7.88
C ILE A 32 14.24 10.26 9.20
N LEU A 33 15.17 9.37 9.57
CA LEU A 33 15.98 9.54 10.78
C LEU A 33 16.80 10.83 10.77
N ARG A 34 17.39 11.19 9.62
CA ARG A 34 18.09 12.44 9.44
C ARG A 34 17.17 13.63 9.61
N LEU A 35 15.99 13.62 9.00
CA LEU A 35 14.99 14.70 9.15
C LEU A 35 14.57 14.88 10.60
N ILE A 36 14.33 13.80 11.36
CA ILE A 36 14.02 13.83 12.79
C ILE A 36 15.16 14.50 13.57
N LYS A 37 16.40 14.10 13.28
CA LYS A 37 17.60 14.66 13.95
C LYS A 37 17.77 16.15 13.66
N GLU A 38 17.68 16.55 12.40
CA GLU A 38 17.89 17.94 11.96
C GLU A 38 16.79 18.87 12.45
N THR A 39 15.54 18.42 12.39
CA THR A 39 14.39 19.24 12.81
C THR A 39 14.12 19.19 14.31
N LYS A 40 14.71 18.24 15.03
CA LYS A 40 14.44 17.95 16.46
C LYS A 40 12.95 17.66 16.75
N ILE A 41 12.14 17.42 15.72
CA ILE A 41 10.71 17.12 15.84
C ILE A 41 10.54 15.62 16.06
N LYS A 42 9.94 15.25 17.19
CA LYS A 42 9.54 13.85 17.42
C LYS A 42 8.26 13.55 16.64
N PRO A 43 8.23 12.50 15.80
CA PRO A 43 7.01 12.10 15.11
C PRO A 43 5.88 11.85 16.12
N SER A 44 4.73 12.46 15.90
CA SER A 44 3.54 12.19 16.71
C SER A 44 2.69 11.15 16.02
N PHE A 45 2.41 10.05 16.71
CA PHE A 45 1.44 9.03 16.29
C PHE A 45 0.03 9.30 16.83
N LYS A 46 -0.16 10.43 17.54
CA LYS A 46 -1.50 10.89 17.91
C LYS A 46 -2.18 11.41 16.66
N SER A 47 -2.98 10.57 16.02
CA SER A 47 -3.79 10.98 14.89
C SER A 47 -5.00 11.78 15.39
N GLY A 48 -5.24 12.93 14.79
CA GLY A 48 -6.55 13.60 14.89
C GLY A 48 -7.66 12.68 14.33
N ASN A 49 -8.92 13.10 14.43
CA ASN A 49 -10.06 12.29 13.98
C ASN A 49 -9.96 11.83 12.50
N THR A 50 -9.28 12.58 11.66
CA THR A 50 -9.09 12.32 10.22
C THR A 50 -8.21 11.10 9.91
N TYR A 51 -7.33 10.69 10.84
CA TYR A 51 -6.34 9.62 10.60
C TYR A 51 -6.46 8.47 11.60
N LYS A 52 -7.66 8.28 12.18
CA LYS A 52 -7.88 7.16 13.10
C LYS A 52 -7.71 5.83 12.39
N VAL A 53 -6.80 5.01 12.88
CA VAL A 53 -6.62 3.64 12.42
C VAL A 53 -7.73 2.76 12.98
N ALA A 54 -8.33 1.92 12.13
CA ALA A 54 -9.37 0.99 12.54
C ALA A 54 -8.81 -0.04 13.56
N LYS A 55 -9.50 -0.20 14.68
CA LYS A 55 -9.15 -1.23 15.67
C LYS A 55 -9.61 -2.62 15.19
N TRP A 56 -8.91 -3.67 15.58
CA TRP A 56 -9.26 -5.05 15.21
C TRP A 56 -10.72 -5.44 15.53
N LYS A 57 -11.26 -4.92 16.64
CA LYS A 57 -12.68 -5.12 16.99
C LYS A 57 -13.62 -4.57 15.93
N MET A 58 -13.31 -3.40 15.36
CA MET A 58 -14.10 -2.78 14.29
C MET A 58 -14.02 -3.61 13.01
N ILE A 59 -12.79 -4.00 12.61
CA ILE A 59 -12.56 -4.85 11.42
C ILE A 59 -13.37 -6.15 11.55
N LYS A 60 -13.29 -6.85 12.69
CA LYS A 60 -14.06 -8.08 12.94
C LYS A 60 -15.56 -7.85 12.83
N LYS A 61 -16.07 -6.72 13.35
CA LYS A 61 -17.49 -6.36 13.25
C LYS A 61 -17.92 -6.17 11.79
N THR A 62 -17.13 -5.43 11.01
CA THR A 62 -17.36 -5.20 9.56
C THR A 62 -17.41 -6.51 8.79
N LEU A 63 -16.49 -7.44 9.06
CA LEU A 63 -16.42 -8.72 8.37
C LEU A 63 -17.63 -9.65 8.65
N LYS A 64 -18.40 -9.42 9.72
CA LYS A 64 -19.63 -10.19 10.01
C LYS A 64 -20.74 -9.90 9.00
N SER A 65 -20.74 -8.75 8.34
CA SER A 65 -21.79 -8.37 7.38
C SER A 65 -21.80 -9.17 6.08
N LYS A 66 -20.76 -9.98 5.81
CA LYS A 66 -20.54 -10.71 4.53
C LYS A 66 -20.36 -9.81 3.28
N LEU A 67 -20.53 -8.51 3.41
CA LEU A 67 -20.34 -7.52 2.34
C LEU A 67 -18.85 -7.12 2.17
N PHE A 68 -18.01 -7.46 3.14
CA PHE A 68 -16.60 -7.08 3.18
C PHE A 68 -15.69 -8.30 3.24
N THR A 69 -14.57 -8.18 2.56
CA THR A 69 -13.51 -9.18 2.56
C THR A 69 -12.20 -8.53 2.92
N ILE A 70 -11.38 -9.20 3.74
CA ILE A 70 -10.05 -8.70 4.11
C ILE A 70 -9.02 -9.13 3.07
N GLY A 71 -8.16 -8.20 2.66
CA GLY A 71 -7.01 -8.45 1.80
C GLY A 71 -5.73 -7.90 2.40
N GLY A 72 -4.58 -8.42 1.96
CA GLY A 72 -3.27 -7.93 2.36
C GLY A 72 -2.80 -6.73 1.52
N HIS A 73 -1.95 -5.88 2.13
CA HIS A 73 -1.34 -4.75 1.45
C HIS A 73 0.08 -4.46 1.97
N SER A 74 0.82 -5.50 2.33
CA SER A 74 2.11 -5.49 3.00
C SER A 74 2.06 -5.00 4.48
N LEU A 75 3.16 -5.21 5.21
CA LEU A 75 3.29 -4.75 6.59
C LEU A 75 3.74 -3.28 6.68
N GLU A 76 4.68 -2.89 5.82
CA GLU A 76 5.38 -1.61 5.92
C GLU A 76 5.14 -0.72 4.69
N HIS A 77 4.17 -1.11 3.84
CA HIS A 77 3.91 -0.45 2.56
C HIS A 77 5.17 -0.35 1.66
N ASP A 78 6.06 -1.34 1.76
CA ASP A 78 7.26 -1.40 0.90
C ASP A 78 6.89 -1.72 -0.54
N ILE A 79 7.48 -1.00 -1.47
CA ILE A 79 7.44 -1.34 -2.90
C ILE A 79 8.26 -2.62 -3.09
N PHE A 80 7.61 -3.71 -3.48
CA PHE A 80 8.22 -5.03 -3.49
C PHE A 80 9.45 -5.18 -4.39
N THR A 81 9.56 -4.39 -5.46
CA THR A 81 10.77 -4.36 -6.31
C THR A 81 11.93 -3.58 -5.70
N MET A 82 11.68 -2.81 -4.63
CA MET A 82 12.70 -2.00 -3.95
C MET A 82 13.29 -2.66 -2.71
N VAL A 83 12.90 -3.91 -2.42
CA VAL A 83 13.40 -4.67 -1.27
C VAL A 83 13.96 -6.02 -1.72
N SER A 84 14.73 -6.68 -0.85
CA SER A 84 15.30 -7.99 -1.15
C SER A 84 14.23 -9.07 -1.31
N LYS A 85 14.52 -10.10 -2.07
CA LYS A 85 13.64 -11.27 -2.26
C LYS A 85 13.20 -11.89 -0.93
N ASN A 86 14.12 -12.01 0.03
CA ASN A 86 13.81 -12.52 1.36
C ASN A 86 12.84 -11.61 2.13
N LYS A 87 13.02 -10.28 2.03
CA LYS A 87 12.08 -9.33 2.65
C LYS A 87 10.70 -9.39 1.99
N VAL A 88 10.60 -9.54 0.68
CA VAL A 88 9.32 -9.77 -0.02
C VAL A 88 8.61 -10.99 0.52
N LYS A 89 9.31 -12.15 0.56
CA LYS A 89 8.75 -13.41 1.06
C LYS A 89 8.25 -13.27 2.50
N LYS A 90 9.07 -12.74 3.39
CA LYS A 90 8.74 -12.51 4.81
C LYS A 90 7.54 -11.58 4.94
N ASN A 91 7.56 -10.43 4.27
CA ASN A 91 6.51 -9.42 4.33
C ASN A 91 5.14 -9.98 3.90
N ILE A 92 5.07 -10.67 2.76
CA ILE A 92 3.82 -11.27 2.27
C ILE A 92 3.30 -12.34 3.23
N SER A 93 4.15 -13.29 3.65
CA SER A 93 3.73 -14.39 4.52
C SER A 93 3.29 -13.91 5.91
N GLU A 94 3.99 -12.94 6.50
CA GLU A 94 3.62 -12.38 7.79
C GLU A 94 2.35 -11.52 7.71
N THR A 95 2.17 -10.74 6.65
CA THR A 95 0.90 -10.02 6.40
C THR A 95 -0.29 -10.98 6.44
N ILE A 96 -0.21 -12.06 5.69
CA ILE A 96 -1.27 -13.08 5.61
C ILE A 96 -1.49 -13.75 6.97
N LYS A 97 -0.41 -14.14 7.65
CA LYS A 97 -0.46 -14.76 8.98
C LYS A 97 -1.14 -13.86 10.01
N ILE A 98 -0.76 -12.59 10.07
CA ILE A 98 -1.34 -11.62 11.01
C ILE A 98 -2.83 -11.41 10.72
N LEU A 99 -3.19 -11.16 9.47
CA LEU A 99 -4.58 -10.94 9.08
C LEU A 99 -5.42 -12.18 9.38
N SER A 100 -4.98 -13.37 8.99
CA SER A 100 -5.71 -14.62 9.26
C SER A 100 -5.88 -14.86 10.76
N LYS A 101 -4.83 -14.66 11.56
CA LYS A 101 -4.89 -14.81 13.03
C LYS A 101 -5.84 -13.79 13.67
N LYS A 102 -5.81 -12.54 13.24
CA LYS A 102 -6.60 -11.45 13.83
C LYS A 102 -8.07 -11.48 13.40
N THR A 103 -8.39 -12.01 12.22
CA THR A 103 -9.76 -12.01 11.67
C THR A 103 -10.41 -13.38 11.66
N SER A 104 -9.67 -14.45 11.92
CA SER A 104 -10.09 -15.84 11.79
C SER A 104 -10.57 -16.21 10.37
N GLN A 105 -10.06 -15.48 9.36
CA GLN A 105 -10.41 -15.69 7.95
C GLN A 105 -9.19 -16.10 7.13
N LYS A 106 -9.40 -16.89 6.08
CA LYS A 106 -8.39 -17.17 5.06
C LYS A 106 -8.23 -15.94 4.17
N VAL A 107 -7.02 -15.36 4.12
CA VAL A 107 -6.71 -14.23 3.25
C VAL A 107 -6.44 -14.74 1.84
N LYS A 108 -7.32 -14.43 0.91
CA LYS A 108 -7.24 -14.85 -0.51
C LYS A 108 -6.87 -13.71 -1.45
N TYR A 109 -6.95 -12.48 -0.97
CA TYR A 109 -6.77 -11.27 -1.76
C TYR A 109 -5.61 -10.44 -1.23
N PHE A 110 -4.93 -9.76 -2.15
CA PHE A 110 -3.82 -8.87 -1.83
C PHE A 110 -3.87 -7.67 -2.78
N SER A 111 -3.24 -6.56 -2.46
CA SER A 111 -2.98 -5.48 -3.41
C SER A 111 -1.52 -5.02 -3.28
N TYR A 112 -0.90 -4.67 -4.41
CA TYR A 112 0.49 -4.23 -4.39
C TYR A 112 0.60 -2.83 -3.78
N PRO A 113 1.57 -2.58 -2.86
CA PRO A 113 1.94 -1.21 -2.48
C PRO A 113 2.33 -0.39 -3.70
N GLU A 114 1.76 0.81 -3.84
CA GLU A 114 1.88 1.70 -5.02
C GLU A 114 1.33 1.09 -6.32
N GLY A 115 1.47 -0.18 -6.58
CA GLY A 115 0.83 -0.99 -7.60
C GLY A 115 1.08 -0.62 -9.07
N GLN A 116 2.04 0.26 -9.41
CA GLN A 116 2.41 0.54 -10.80
C GLN A 116 3.24 -0.60 -11.39
N LYS A 117 3.33 -0.71 -12.72
CA LYS A 117 4.01 -1.80 -13.45
C LYS A 117 5.43 -2.12 -12.92
N LYS A 118 6.18 -1.10 -12.50
CA LYS A 118 7.54 -1.24 -11.96
C LYS A 118 7.61 -1.66 -10.48
N HIS A 119 6.49 -1.74 -9.77
CA HIS A 119 6.43 -1.97 -8.32
C HIS A 119 6.26 -3.42 -7.92
N TYR A 120 6.03 -4.32 -8.87
CA TYR A 120 5.94 -5.76 -8.70
C TYR A 120 6.47 -6.49 -9.94
N ASN A 121 6.71 -7.78 -9.82
CA ASN A 121 7.25 -8.62 -10.88
C ASN A 121 6.81 -10.09 -10.70
N ASN A 122 7.22 -10.96 -11.62
CA ASN A 122 6.87 -12.38 -11.59
C ASN A 122 7.30 -13.09 -10.31
N TYR A 123 8.40 -12.68 -9.67
CA TYR A 123 8.82 -13.23 -8.39
C TYR A 123 7.78 -12.93 -7.29
N VAL A 124 7.31 -11.69 -7.19
CA VAL A 124 6.27 -11.26 -6.24
C VAL A 124 4.99 -12.06 -6.47
N ILE A 125 4.55 -12.20 -7.73
CA ILE A 125 3.36 -12.98 -8.11
C ILE A 125 3.53 -14.44 -7.69
N LYS A 126 4.71 -15.04 -7.93
CA LYS A 126 5.01 -16.43 -7.51
C LYS A 126 4.87 -16.60 -6.00
N ILE A 127 5.38 -15.64 -5.20
CA ILE A 127 5.26 -15.68 -3.73
C ILE A 127 3.80 -15.53 -3.28
N LEU A 128 3.03 -14.62 -3.89
CA LEU A 128 1.60 -14.46 -3.59
C LEU A 128 0.82 -15.77 -3.88
N LYS A 129 1.01 -16.36 -5.05
CA LYS A 129 0.39 -17.65 -5.43
C LYS A 129 0.78 -18.78 -4.47
N LYS A 130 2.06 -18.86 -4.08
CA LYS A 130 2.54 -19.84 -3.08
C LYS A 130 1.82 -19.68 -1.73
N ASN A 131 1.45 -18.46 -1.36
CA ASN A 131 0.69 -18.14 -0.15
C ASN A 131 -0.85 -18.20 -0.36
N LYS A 132 -1.32 -18.87 -1.44
CA LYS A 132 -2.75 -19.09 -1.74
C LYS A 132 -3.53 -17.81 -2.02
N ILE A 133 -2.87 -16.73 -2.40
CA ILE A 133 -3.52 -15.54 -2.93
C ILE A 133 -4.03 -15.86 -4.35
N ILE A 134 -5.28 -15.51 -4.61
CA ILE A 134 -5.94 -15.77 -5.90
C ILE A 134 -6.06 -14.51 -6.77
N CYS A 135 -6.01 -13.34 -6.15
CA CYS A 135 -6.14 -12.07 -6.86
C CYS A 135 -5.30 -10.98 -6.19
N CYS A 136 -4.61 -10.19 -7.00
CA CYS A 136 -3.81 -9.05 -6.55
C CYS A 136 -3.87 -7.93 -7.61
N PRO A 137 -4.83 -6.99 -7.50
CA PRO A 137 -4.96 -5.90 -8.45
C PRO A 137 -3.77 -4.94 -8.37
N SER A 138 -3.45 -4.37 -9.52
CA SER A 138 -2.49 -3.27 -9.67
C SER A 138 -3.14 -1.91 -9.36
N ALA A 139 -2.39 -0.82 -9.49
CA ALA A 139 -2.91 0.55 -9.49
C ALA A 139 -2.76 1.19 -10.90
N ILE A 140 -2.65 0.37 -11.93
CA ILE A 140 -2.62 0.82 -13.33
C ILE A 140 -4.05 1.19 -13.71
N ASN A 141 -4.23 2.38 -14.30
CA ASN A 141 -5.54 2.83 -14.74
C ASN A 141 -6.04 2.01 -15.93
N GLY A 142 -7.33 1.69 -15.94
CA GLY A 142 -7.98 1.05 -17.08
C GLY A 142 -9.13 0.12 -16.70
N LYS A 143 -9.82 -0.38 -17.73
CA LYS A 143 -10.90 -1.37 -17.63
C LYS A 143 -10.32 -2.79 -17.70
N ASN A 144 -11.04 -3.76 -17.18
CA ASN A 144 -10.72 -5.18 -17.22
C ASN A 144 -11.78 -5.96 -18.00
N CYS A 145 -11.39 -7.10 -18.58
CA CYS A 145 -12.30 -8.09 -19.13
C CYS A 145 -12.17 -9.43 -18.36
N HIS A 146 -13.04 -10.38 -18.65
CA HIS A 146 -13.06 -11.67 -17.93
C HIS A 146 -11.80 -12.53 -18.18
N LEU A 147 -11.03 -12.25 -19.23
CA LEU A 147 -9.78 -12.95 -19.55
C LEU A 147 -8.54 -12.32 -18.91
N ASP A 148 -8.68 -11.16 -18.24
CA ASP A 148 -7.54 -10.47 -17.64
C ASP A 148 -6.96 -11.27 -16.48
N ASN A 149 -5.63 -11.25 -16.39
CA ASN A 149 -4.91 -11.93 -15.34
C ASN A 149 -5.20 -11.27 -13.98
N LEU A 150 -5.71 -12.03 -13.02
CA LEU A 150 -6.09 -11.58 -11.69
C LEU A 150 -4.94 -10.94 -10.89
N PHE A 151 -3.68 -11.12 -11.31
CA PHE A 151 -2.50 -10.49 -10.72
C PHE A 151 -2.07 -9.20 -11.46
N HIS A 152 -2.82 -8.77 -12.46
CA HIS A 152 -2.57 -7.56 -13.25
C HIS A 152 -3.82 -6.68 -13.43
N LEU A 153 -4.89 -6.97 -12.71
CA LEU A 153 -6.13 -6.21 -12.84
C LEU A 153 -5.86 -4.71 -12.67
N LYS A 154 -6.43 -3.96 -13.57
CA LYS A 154 -6.39 -2.49 -13.59
C LYS A 154 -7.43 -1.93 -12.63
N ARG A 155 -7.28 -0.69 -12.21
CA ARG A 155 -8.23 0.01 -11.36
C ARG A 155 -8.41 1.44 -11.85
N THR A 156 -9.62 1.93 -11.87
CA THR A 156 -9.89 3.35 -12.04
C THR A 156 -9.78 4.02 -10.69
N MET A 157 -8.91 5.03 -10.58
CA MET A 157 -8.79 5.81 -9.35
C MET A 157 -9.89 6.86 -9.33
N VAL A 158 -10.78 6.77 -8.36
CA VAL A 158 -11.78 7.80 -8.07
C VAL A 158 -11.16 8.72 -7.01
N GLY A 159 -10.82 9.93 -7.40
CA GLY A 159 -10.18 10.94 -6.55
C GLY A 159 -11.01 12.22 -6.48
N PHE A 160 -10.51 13.22 -5.74
CA PHE A 160 -11.18 14.52 -5.54
C PHE A 160 -11.18 15.43 -6.77
N ASN A 161 -10.51 15.06 -7.86
CA ASN A 161 -10.42 15.86 -9.09
C ASN A 161 -11.30 15.22 -10.16
N ASN A 162 -12.56 15.62 -10.25
CA ASN A 162 -13.52 15.47 -11.38
C ASN A 162 -13.26 14.32 -12.37
N ILE A 163 -12.87 13.14 -11.89
CA ILE A 163 -12.77 11.96 -12.74
C ILE A 163 -14.21 11.47 -12.96
N LYS A 164 -14.73 11.67 -14.15
CA LYS A 164 -15.98 11.02 -14.58
C LYS A 164 -15.78 9.52 -14.42
N LEU A 165 -16.68 8.87 -13.68
CA LEU A 165 -16.71 7.41 -13.65
C LEU A 165 -16.92 6.92 -15.09
N PRO A 166 -16.18 5.89 -15.55
CA PRO A 166 -16.47 5.28 -16.82
C PRO A 166 -17.92 4.78 -16.78
N GLU A 167 -18.69 5.09 -17.80
CA GLU A 167 -20.05 4.56 -17.95
C GLU A 167 -19.98 3.04 -17.85
N LEU A 168 -20.81 2.49 -17.00
CA LEU A 168 -20.99 1.04 -16.86
C LEU A 168 -21.82 0.60 -18.07
N SER A 169 -21.14 0.28 -19.16
CA SER A 169 -21.73 -0.37 -20.33
C SER A 169 -21.54 -1.86 -20.25
#